data_0c968af6d8e56d3ecabdcf971c1bb33c
#
_entry.id   0c968af6d8e56d3ecabdcf971c1bb33c
#
_cell.length_a   1.000
_cell.length_b   1.000
_cell.length_c   1.000
_cell.angle_alpha   90.00
_cell.angle_beta   90.00
_cell.angle_gamma   90.00
#
_symmetry.space_group_name_H-M   'P 1'
#
loop_
_entity.id
_entity.type
_entity.pdbx_description
1 polymer ?
#
loop_
_entity_poly.entity_id
_entity_poly.type
_entity_poly.pdbx_seq_one_letter_code
_entity_poly.pdbx_strand_id
1 'polypeptide(L)'
;MPKISAPTIAAHRAQTRERILAAVAELARTQGIDEISMTDVAAGAGITRTALYNYFPDKAALLLAFAEQGTAGFVERYRAALPGGATPAERLSSFVRFQLEALAEHPHPAAAELGASLGPDAYQKLADHVEPMQRLLVEVLQNGVEEGAFDPAPAEPTARLVLAMISAQRVPIQQGQTALDEAHRLVTSFTLRALGAGAEAERPEPGRG
;
A
#
# COMPACT_ATOMS: atom_id res chain seq x y z
N MET A 1 -41.60 -7.75 -19.93
CA MET A 1 -40.63 -7.44 -18.86
C MET A 1 -39.28 -7.92 -19.32
N PRO A 2 -38.25 -7.07 -19.44
CA PRO A 2 -36.92 -7.54 -19.84
C PRO A 2 -36.38 -8.45 -18.75
N LYS A 3 -35.95 -9.68 -19.08
CA LYS A 3 -35.23 -10.58 -18.20
C LYS A 3 -33.84 -9.98 -17.95
N ILE A 4 -33.57 -9.52 -16.72
CA ILE A 4 -32.23 -9.12 -16.32
C ILE A 4 -31.37 -10.39 -16.34
N SER A 5 -30.38 -10.46 -17.25
CA SER A 5 -29.49 -11.61 -17.37
C SER A 5 -28.52 -11.67 -16.17
N ALA A 6 -28.06 -12.89 -15.80
CA ALA A 6 -27.08 -13.09 -14.73
C ALA A 6 -25.83 -12.21 -14.87
N PRO A 7 -25.23 -11.97 -16.07
CA PRO A 7 -24.14 -11.03 -16.26
C PRO A 7 -24.48 -9.59 -15.86
N THR A 8 -25.71 -9.15 -16.08
CA THR A 8 -26.19 -7.79 -15.73
C THR A 8 -26.32 -7.60 -14.22
N ILE A 9 -26.74 -8.65 -13.50
CA ILE A 9 -26.85 -8.62 -12.02
C ILE A 9 -25.45 -8.59 -11.41
N ALA A 10 -24.52 -9.37 -11.90
CA ALA A 10 -23.14 -9.39 -11.43
C ALA A 10 -22.45 -8.03 -11.68
N ALA A 11 -22.60 -7.44 -12.87
CA ALA A 11 -22.06 -6.13 -13.21
C ALA A 11 -22.63 -5.02 -12.32
N HIS A 12 -23.96 -5.02 -12.09
CA HIS A 12 -24.59 -4.06 -11.18
C HIS A 12 -24.10 -4.21 -9.74
N ARG A 13 -23.91 -5.46 -9.28
CA ARG A 13 -23.37 -5.73 -7.94
C ARG A 13 -21.93 -5.22 -7.81
N ALA A 14 -21.07 -5.45 -8.80
CA ALA A 14 -19.70 -4.96 -8.84
C ALA A 14 -19.67 -3.42 -8.80
N GLN A 15 -20.46 -2.76 -9.66
CA GLN A 15 -20.55 -1.31 -9.70
C GLN A 15 -21.05 -0.71 -8.37
N THR A 16 -22.01 -1.36 -7.71
CA THR A 16 -22.47 -0.89 -6.39
C THR A 16 -21.39 -1.06 -5.34
N ARG A 17 -20.63 -2.17 -5.37
CA ARG A 17 -19.48 -2.38 -4.48
C ARG A 17 -18.42 -1.30 -4.65
N GLU A 18 -18.09 -0.92 -5.89
CA GLU A 18 -17.17 0.17 -6.19
C GLU A 18 -17.64 1.50 -5.63
N ARG A 19 -18.94 1.84 -5.79
CA ARG A 19 -19.51 3.08 -5.21
C ARG A 19 -19.44 3.10 -3.68
N ILE A 20 -19.67 1.96 -3.03
CA ILE A 20 -19.52 1.84 -1.57
C ILE A 20 -18.07 2.13 -1.16
N LEU A 21 -17.09 1.53 -1.82
CA LEU A 21 -15.67 1.73 -1.48
C LEU A 21 -15.19 3.15 -1.82
N ALA A 22 -15.72 3.76 -2.89
CA ALA A 22 -15.48 5.17 -3.19
C ALA A 22 -16.05 6.11 -2.11
N ALA A 23 -17.22 5.80 -1.56
CA ALA A 23 -17.80 6.55 -0.45
C ALA A 23 -16.94 6.43 0.83
N VAL A 24 -16.36 5.24 1.10
CA VAL A 24 -15.40 5.06 2.20
C VAL A 24 -14.17 5.94 1.99
N ALA A 25 -13.60 5.96 0.76
CA ALA A 25 -12.44 6.78 0.44
C ALA A 25 -12.70 8.28 0.70
N GLU A 26 -13.84 8.79 0.26
CA GLU A 26 -14.20 10.21 0.47
C GLU A 26 -14.41 10.55 1.94
N LEU A 27 -15.10 9.70 2.69
CA LEU A 27 -15.30 9.88 4.12
C LEU A 27 -13.97 9.78 4.89
N ALA A 28 -13.10 8.85 4.54
CA ALA A 28 -11.78 8.71 5.16
C ALA A 28 -10.92 9.96 4.97
N ARG A 29 -11.03 10.61 3.80
CA ARG A 29 -10.31 11.85 3.49
C ARG A 29 -10.84 13.06 4.25
N THR A 30 -12.14 13.11 4.54
CA THR A 30 -12.80 14.30 5.12
C THR A 30 -12.89 14.26 6.64
N GLN A 31 -13.10 13.10 7.24
CA GLN A 31 -13.33 12.98 8.69
C GLN A 31 -12.43 11.96 9.39
N GLY A 32 -11.63 11.21 8.62
CA GLY A 32 -10.83 10.11 9.17
C GLY A 32 -11.61 8.80 9.26
N ILE A 33 -10.88 7.68 9.18
CA ILE A 33 -11.48 6.35 9.03
C ILE A 33 -12.18 5.85 10.30
N ASP A 34 -11.71 6.28 11.47
CA ASP A 34 -12.27 5.85 12.76
C ASP A 34 -13.68 6.40 12.98
N GLU A 35 -13.96 7.60 12.48
CA GLU A 35 -15.25 8.27 12.61
C GLU A 35 -16.29 7.77 11.60
N ILE A 36 -15.89 7.02 10.58
CA ILE A 36 -16.81 6.51 9.56
C ILE A 36 -17.83 5.54 10.17
N SER A 37 -19.13 5.81 9.95
CA SER A 37 -20.19 4.87 10.28
C SER A 37 -20.77 4.18 9.05
N MET A 38 -21.37 2.98 9.24
CA MET A 38 -22.09 2.27 8.18
C MET A 38 -23.24 3.11 7.59
N THR A 39 -23.79 4.04 8.38
CA THR A 39 -24.85 4.95 7.94
C THR A 39 -24.32 5.99 6.97
N ASP A 40 -23.16 6.60 7.28
CA ASP A 40 -22.52 7.62 6.43
C ASP A 40 -22.10 7.02 5.11
N VAL A 41 -21.53 5.79 5.13
CA VAL A 41 -21.14 5.07 3.91
C VAL A 41 -22.36 4.76 3.04
N ALA A 42 -23.46 4.28 3.63
CA ALA A 42 -24.68 4.00 2.88
C ALA A 42 -25.22 5.28 2.21
N ALA A 43 -25.24 6.40 2.94
CA ALA A 43 -25.65 7.70 2.42
C ALA A 43 -24.72 8.17 1.29
N GLY A 44 -23.39 8.13 1.48
CA GLY A 44 -22.39 8.49 0.47
C GLY A 44 -22.46 7.63 -0.78
N ALA A 45 -22.76 6.35 -0.64
CA ALA A 45 -22.92 5.42 -1.77
C ALA A 45 -24.29 5.51 -2.46
N GLY A 46 -25.24 6.30 -1.92
CA GLY A 46 -26.60 6.42 -2.46
C GLY A 46 -27.42 5.13 -2.36
N ILE A 47 -27.26 4.38 -1.25
CA ILE A 47 -28.00 3.14 -0.98
C ILE A 47 -28.56 3.16 0.44
N THR A 48 -29.50 2.24 0.72
CA THR A 48 -30.00 2.07 2.09
C THR A 48 -28.98 1.34 2.97
N ARG A 49 -29.03 1.60 4.28
CA ARG A 49 -28.20 0.87 5.25
C ARG A 49 -28.42 -0.65 5.17
N THR A 50 -29.65 -1.10 4.98
CA THR A 50 -29.97 -2.52 4.78
C THR A 50 -29.29 -3.08 3.52
N ALA A 51 -29.29 -2.34 2.42
CA ALA A 51 -28.61 -2.74 1.20
C ALA A 51 -27.09 -2.84 1.42
N LEU A 52 -26.47 -1.93 2.19
CA LEU A 52 -25.05 -1.99 2.51
C LEU A 52 -24.69 -3.28 3.26
N TYR A 53 -25.49 -3.72 4.22
CA TYR A 53 -25.24 -4.97 4.95
C TYR A 53 -25.31 -6.24 4.06
N ASN A 54 -25.95 -6.18 2.88
CA ASN A 54 -25.90 -7.27 1.89
C ASN A 54 -24.55 -7.37 1.16
N TYR A 55 -23.71 -6.33 1.23
CA TYR A 55 -22.36 -6.30 0.67
C TYR A 55 -21.30 -6.52 1.73
N PHE A 56 -21.45 -5.92 2.90
CA PHE A 56 -20.49 -5.95 3.99
C PHE A 56 -21.25 -6.16 5.32
N PRO A 57 -21.03 -7.32 5.99
CA PRO A 57 -21.77 -7.68 7.19
C PRO A 57 -21.52 -6.72 8.36
N ASP A 58 -20.37 -6.06 8.38
CA ASP A 58 -19.97 -5.12 9.42
C ASP A 58 -18.94 -4.10 8.90
N LYS A 59 -18.56 -3.14 9.75
CA LYS A 59 -17.54 -2.13 9.45
C LYS A 59 -16.18 -2.76 9.19
N ALA A 60 -15.82 -3.83 9.90
CA ALA A 60 -14.55 -4.49 9.74
C ALA A 60 -14.38 -5.09 8.34
N ALA A 61 -15.39 -5.83 7.86
CA ALA A 61 -15.41 -6.40 6.52
C ALA A 61 -15.38 -5.31 5.42
N LEU A 62 -16.05 -4.18 5.66
CA LEU A 62 -16.03 -3.04 4.75
C LEU A 62 -14.63 -2.41 4.68
N LEU A 63 -13.99 -2.16 5.82
CA LEU A 63 -12.66 -1.54 5.88
C LEU A 63 -11.57 -2.48 5.34
N LEU A 64 -11.69 -3.79 5.59
CA LEU A 64 -10.82 -4.78 4.98
C LEU A 64 -10.93 -4.76 3.45
N ALA A 65 -12.14 -4.79 2.91
CA ALA A 65 -12.35 -4.73 1.46
C ALA A 65 -11.86 -3.42 0.83
N PHE A 66 -11.95 -2.31 1.57
CA PHE A 66 -11.38 -1.02 1.17
C PHE A 66 -9.84 -1.07 1.12
N ALA A 67 -9.21 -1.64 2.14
CA ALA A 67 -7.77 -1.84 2.17
C ALA A 67 -7.27 -2.78 1.05
N GLU A 68 -7.97 -3.90 0.84
CA GLU A 68 -7.69 -4.83 -0.27
C GLU A 68 -7.78 -4.15 -1.64
N GLN A 69 -8.77 -3.28 -1.86
CA GLN A 69 -8.90 -2.53 -3.11
C GLN A 69 -7.72 -1.57 -3.30
N GLY A 70 -7.29 -0.87 -2.26
CA GLY A 70 -6.15 0.04 -2.31
C GLY A 70 -4.83 -0.65 -2.66
N THR A 71 -4.66 -1.91 -2.22
CA THR A 71 -3.48 -2.73 -2.52
C THR A 71 -3.61 -3.54 -3.81
N ALA A 72 -4.85 -3.81 -4.25
CA ALA A 72 -5.11 -4.49 -5.51
C ALA A 72 -4.48 -3.73 -6.68
N GLY A 73 -3.77 -4.44 -7.54
CA GLY A 73 -3.10 -3.84 -8.67
C GLY A 73 -1.81 -3.07 -8.35
N PHE A 74 -1.41 -2.89 -7.06
CA PHE A 74 -0.13 -2.27 -6.74
C PHE A 74 1.04 -3.00 -7.39
N VAL A 75 1.11 -4.32 -7.21
CA VAL A 75 2.18 -5.16 -7.77
C VAL A 75 2.18 -5.10 -9.30
N GLU A 76 1.00 -5.15 -9.92
CA GLU A 76 0.87 -5.06 -11.37
C GLU A 76 1.30 -3.68 -11.90
N ARG A 77 0.82 -2.60 -11.28
CA ARG A 77 1.20 -1.22 -11.64
C ARG A 77 2.69 -0.99 -11.47
N TYR A 78 3.26 -1.44 -10.35
CA TYR A 78 4.69 -1.36 -10.10
C TYR A 78 5.48 -2.07 -11.19
N ARG A 79 5.16 -3.33 -11.50
CA ARG A 79 5.86 -4.11 -12.54
C ARG A 79 5.70 -3.50 -13.94
N ALA A 80 4.52 -2.97 -14.25
CA ALA A 80 4.26 -2.31 -15.53
C ALA A 80 5.00 -0.97 -15.71
N ALA A 81 5.28 -0.27 -14.62
CA ALA A 81 5.96 1.01 -14.65
C ALA A 81 7.49 0.90 -14.67
N LEU A 82 8.05 -0.27 -14.35
CA LEU A 82 9.50 -0.48 -14.38
C LEU A 82 10.02 -0.56 -15.82
N PRO A 83 11.04 0.25 -16.17
CA PRO A 83 11.73 0.08 -17.44
C PRO A 83 12.35 -1.31 -17.58
N GLY A 84 12.38 -1.85 -18.80
CA GLY A 84 13.15 -3.07 -19.07
C GLY A 84 14.63 -2.81 -18.74
N GLY A 85 15.21 -3.65 -17.87
CA GLY A 85 16.60 -3.50 -17.44
C GLY A 85 16.82 -2.52 -16.28
N ALA A 86 15.78 -2.13 -15.57
CA ALA A 86 15.91 -1.31 -14.37
C ALA A 86 16.91 -1.92 -13.36
N THR A 87 17.81 -1.11 -12.85
CA THR A 87 18.78 -1.50 -11.82
C THR A 87 18.08 -1.79 -10.48
N PRO A 88 18.70 -2.56 -9.56
CA PRO A 88 18.14 -2.79 -8.23
C PRO A 88 17.82 -1.49 -7.48
N ALA A 89 18.65 -0.46 -7.59
CA ALA A 89 18.42 0.84 -6.99
C ALA A 89 17.19 1.54 -7.57
N GLU A 90 16.99 1.49 -8.89
CA GLU A 90 15.80 2.04 -9.55
C GLU A 90 14.53 1.28 -9.18
N ARG A 91 14.60 -0.06 -9.08
CA ARG A 91 13.47 -0.88 -8.62
C ARG A 91 13.06 -0.51 -7.19
N LEU A 92 14.03 -0.38 -6.28
CA LEU A 92 13.77 0.05 -4.90
C LEU A 92 13.21 1.48 -4.84
N SER A 93 13.81 2.41 -5.57
CA SER A 93 13.35 3.81 -5.65
C SER A 93 11.90 3.89 -6.16
N SER A 94 11.58 3.14 -7.21
CA SER A 94 10.23 3.07 -7.76
C SER A 94 9.24 2.47 -6.75
N PHE A 95 9.63 1.41 -6.02
CA PHE A 95 8.79 0.85 -4.97
C PHE A 95 8.47 1.88 -3.89
N VAL A 96 9.48 2.58 -3.38
CA VAL A 96 9.29 3.66 -2.38
C VAL A 96 8.35 4.74 -2.92
N ARG A 97 8.54 5.16 -4.18
CA ARG A 97 7.72 6.17 -4.83
C ARG A 97 6.25 5.76 -4.88
N PHE A 98 5.96 4.58 -5.41
CA PHE A 98 4.59 4.06 -5.51
C PHE A 98 3.90 3.94 -4.16
N GLN A 99 4.64 3.52 -3.12
CA GLN A 99 4.10 3.43 -1.76
C GLN A 99 3.76 4.80 -1.18
N LEU A 100 4.63 5.81 -1.37
CA LEU A 100 4.38 7.16 -0.89
C LEU A 100 3.22 7.82 -1.64
N GLU A 101 3.09 7.60 -2.95
CA GLU A 101 1.95 8.05 -3.75
C GLU A 101 0.64 7.43 -3.24
N ALA A 102 0.63 6.12 -2.98
CA ALA A 102 -0.53 5.44 -2.41
C ALA A 102 -0.92 6.00 -1.03
N LEU A 103 0.06 6.35 -0.18
CA LEU A 103 -0.21 6.99 1.12
C LEU A 103 -0.75 8.41 0.98
N ALA A 104 -0.33 9.15 -0.04
CA ALA A 104 -0.82 10.51 -0.31
C ALA A 104 -2.24 10.52 -0.89
N GLU A 105 -2.52 9.60 -1.82
CA GLU A 105 -3.80 9.52 -2.52
C GLU A 105 -4.91 8.86 -1.68
N HIS A 106 -4.54 7.88 -0.86
CA HIS A 106 -5.48 7.10 -0.09
C HIS A 106 -5.13 7.19 1.39
N PRO A 107 -5.91 7.90 2.20
CA PRO A 107 -5.73 7.94 3.65
C PRO A 107 -6.10 6.58 4.26
N HIS A 108 -5.22 5.59 4.08
CA HIS A 108 -5.34 4.33 4.81
C HIS A 108 -4.86 4.57 6.24
N PRO A 109 -5.64 4.21 7.26
CA PRO A 109 -5.11 4.18 8.63
C PRO A 109 -3.98 3.16 8.69
N ALA A 110 -3.03 3.39 9.58
CA ALA A 110 -2.08 2.34 9.88
C ALA A 110 -2.83 1.10 10.39
N ALA A 111 -2.35 -0.10 10.03
CA ALA A 111 -2.96 -1.33 10.52
C ALA A 111 -3.07 -1.33 12.06
N ALA A 112 -2.15 -0.66 12.77
CA ALA A 112 -2.19 -0.47 14.22
C ALA A 112 -3.38 0.41 14.69
N GLU A 113 -3.78 1.42 13.92
CA GLU A 113 -4.94 2.28 14.25
C GLU A 113 -6.26 1.53 14.05
N LEU A 114 -6.35 0.74 12.99
CA LEU A 114 -7.51 -0.13 12.75
C LEU A 114 -7.58 -1.29 13.73
N GLY A 115 -6.44 -1.82 14.18
CA GLY A 115 -6.37 -2.95 15.11
C GLY A 115 -7.06 -2.68 16.45
N ALA A 116 -7.00 -1.45 16.94
CA ALA A 116 -7.69 -1.04 18.15
C ALA A 116 -9.23 -1.09 18.02
N SER A 117 -9.75 -0.90 16.80
CA SER A 117 -11.19 -0.81 16.51
C SER A 117 -11.79 -2.11 15.98
N LEU A 118 -10.98 -3.04 15.45
CA LEU A 118 -11.47 -4.18 14.66
C LEU A 118 -11.40 -5.55 15.36
N GLY A 119 -10.74 -5.67 16.49
CA GLY A 119 -10.49 -6.98 17.14
C GLY A 119 -9.42 -7.84 16.44
N PRO A 120 -8.92 -8.92 17.11
CA PRO A 120 -7.73 -9.65 16.66
C PRO A 120 -7.84 -10.28 15.27
N ASP A 121 -8.97 -10.91 14.96
CA ASP A 121 -9.16 -11.64 13.68
C ASP A 121 -9.23 -10.70 12.48
N ALA A 122 -9.88 -9.56 12.64
CA ALA A 122 -9.96 -8.56 11.59
C ALA A 122 -8.61 -7.84 11.40
N TYR A 123 -7.87 -7.62 12.49
CA TYR A 123 -6.51 -7.11 12.44
C TYR A 123 -5.57 -8.05 11.67
N GLN A 124 -5.64 -9.36 11.93
CA GLN A 124 -4.83 -10.33 11.21
C GLN A 124 -5.12 -10.31 9.70
N LYS A 125 -6.39 -10.32 9.31
CA LYS A 125 -6.79 -10.20 7.90
C LYS A 125 -6.30 -8.89 7.27
N LEU A 126 -6.32 -7.80 8.03
CA LEU A 126 -5.80 -6.52 7.58
C LEU A 126 -4.27 -6.54 7.46
N ALA A 127 -3.56 -7.26 8.32
CA ALA A 127 -2.12 -7.47 8.19
C ALA A 127 -1.79 -8.32 6.95
N ASP A 128 -2.59 -9.35 6.68
CA ASP A 128 -2.39 -10.25 5.54
C ASP A 128 -2.56 -9.53 4.18
N HIS A 129 -3.39 -8.46 4.10
CA HIS A 129 -3.61 -7.76 2.83
C HIS A 129 -2.37 -7.00 2.31
N VAL A 130 -1.42 -6.65 3.18
CA VAL A 130 -0.16 -5.99 2.78
C VAL A 130 0.93 -6.98 2.38
N GLU A 131 0.70 -8.28 2.59
CA GLU A 131 1.67 -9.35 2.30
C GLU A 131 2.15 -9.34 0.83
N PRO A 132 1.31 -9.12 -0.20
CA PRO A 132 1.78 -9.05 -1.59
C PRO A 132 2.81 -7.93 -1.82
N MET A 133 2.63 -6.78 -1.19
CA MET A 133 3.57 -5.66 -1.27
C MET A 133 4.86 -5.95 -0.50
N GLN A 134 4.75 -6.58 0.68
CA GLN A 134 5.92 -6.99 1.45
C GLN A 134 6.74 -8.02 0.69
N ARG A 135 6.11 -9.04 0.09
CA ARG A 135 6.79 -10.03 -0.76
C ARG A 135 7.50 -9.38 -1.94
N LEU A 136 6.84 -8.44 -2.62
CA LEU A 136 7.47 -7.71 -3.72
C LEU A 136 8.73 -6.96 -3.28
N LEU A 137 8.70 -6.29 -2.12
CA LEU A 137 9.88 -5.62 -1.59
C LEU A 137 10.99 -6.61 -1.21
N VAL A 138 10.64 -7.75 -0.63
CA VAL A 138 11.58 -8.84 -0.35
C VAL A 138 12.24 -9.32 -1.65
N GLU A 139 11.47 -9.54 -2.73
CA GLU A 139 12.00 -9.88 -4.05
C GLU A 139 12.99 -8.82 -4.57
N VAL A 140 12.64 -7.54 -4.45
CA VAL A 140 13.51 -6.42 -4.89
C VAL A 140 14.83 -6.42 -4.13
N LEU A 141 14.78 -6.64 -2.81
CA LEU A 141 15.99 -6.68 -1.96
C LEU A 141 16.85 -7.90 -2.27
N GLN A 142 16.26 -9.09 -2.39
CA GLN A 142 16.96 -10.32 -2.72
C GLN A 142 17.65 -10.24 -4.08
N ASN A 143 16.93 -9.79 -5.11
CA ASN A 143 17.52 -9.60 -6.44
C ASN A 143 18.66 -8.59 -6.42
N GLY A 144 18.56 -7.52 -5.60
CA GLY A 144 19.63 -6.54 -5.45
C GLY A 144 20.90 -7.14 -4.83
N VAL A 145 20.77 -8.05 -3.87
CA VAL A 145 21.89 -8.80 -3.29
C VAL A 145 22.47 -9.80 -4.31
N GLU A 146 21.61 -10.55 -5.00
CA GLU A 146 22.03 -11.52 -6.03
C GLU A 146 22.75 -10.86 -7.21
N GLU A 147 22.34 -9.66 -7.60
CA GLU A 147 22.98 -8.85 -8.64
C GLU A 147 24.23 -8.11 -8.14
N GLY A 148 24.59 -8.24 -6.85
CA GLY A 148 25.76 -7.58 -6.24
C GLY A 148 25.61 -6.09 -6.03
N ALA A 149 24.43 -5.53 -6.19
CA ALA A 149 24.15 -4.11 -6.04
C ALA A 149 23.87 -3.70 -4.57
N PHE A 150 23.52 -4.66 -3.71
CA PHE A 150 23.27 -4.47 -2.29
C PHE A 150 24.13 -5.41 -1.47
N ASP A 151 24.57 -4.94 -0.30
CA ASP A 151 25.24 -5.77 0.69
C ASP A 151 24.28 -6.86 1.23
N PRO A 152 24.78 -8.07 1.55
CA PRO A 152 23.99 -9.14 2.12
C PRO A 152 23.27 -8.70 3.40
N ALA A 153 21.96 -8.79 3.40
CA ALA A 153 21.10 -8.46 4.55
C ALA A 153 19.90 -9.40 4.61
N PRO A 154 19.33 -9.68 5.79
CA PRO A 154 18.13 -10.50 5.92
C PRO A 154 16.95 -9.75 5.30
N ALA A 155 16.46 -10.23 4.14
CA ALA A 155 15.52 -9.50 3.29
C ALA A 155 14.18 -9.16 3.98
N GLU A 156 13.57 -10.11 4.70
CA GLU A 156 12.29 -9.87 5.39
C GLU A 156 12.37 -8.83 6.53
N PRO A 157 13.35 -8.90 7.47
CA PRO A 157 13.53 -7.84 8.46
C PRO A 157 13.82 -6.48 7.82
N THR A 158 14.64 -6.45 6.78
CA THR A 158 14.97 -5.23 6.03
C THR A 158 13.74 -4.64 5.36
N ALA A 159 12.92 -5.46 4.71
CA ALA A 159 11.66 -5.01 4.12
C ALA A 159 10.72 -4.38 5.15
N ARG A 160 10.60 -4.98 6.34
CA ARG A 160 9.79 -4.39 7.44
C ARG A 160 10.29 -3.03 7.88
N LEU A 161 11.62 -2.84 7.97
CA LEU A 161 12.21 -1.53 8.32
C LEU A 161 11.92 -0.49 7.23
N VAL A 162 12.08 -0.85 5.96
CA VAL A 162 11.79 0.04 4.83
C VAL A 162 10.31 0.44 4.82
N LEU A 163 9.39 -0.52 5.00
CA LEU A 163 7.95 -0.23 5.07
C LEU A 163 7.60 0.65 6.27
N ALA A 164 8.26 0.47 7.42
CA ALA A 164 8.07 1.33 8.59
C ALA A 164 8.53 2.77 8.32
N MET A 165 9.67 2.97 7.65
CA MET A 165 10.15 4.30 7.25
C MET A 165 9.19 4.98 6.27
N ILE A 166 8.67 4.26 5.29
CA ILE A 166 7.65 4.76 4.36
C ILE A 166 6.38 5.16 5.12
N SER A 167 5.90 4.29 6.00
CA SER A 167 4.68 4.54 6.79
C SER A 167 4.82 5.77 7.70
N ALA A 168 6.02 6.04 8.24
CA ALA A 168 6.31 7.21 9.05
C ALA A 168 6.17 8.54 8.28
N GLN A 169 6.23 8.52 6.95
CA GLN A 169 6.04 9.71 6.11
C GLN A 169 4.56 10.06 5.89
N ARG A 170 3.64 9.19 6.25
CA ARG A 170 2.21 9.37 6.01
C ARG A 170 1.67 10.68 6.59
N VAL A 171 1.79 10.87 7.89
CA VAL A 171 1.27 12.06 8.57
C VAL A 171 1.94 13.34 8.08
N PRO A 172 3.28 13.44 7.98
CA PRO A 172 3.94 14.60 7.40
C PRO A 172 3.46 14.96 5.99
N ILE A 173 3.26 13.98 5.10
CA ILE A 173 2.77 14.22 3.73
C ILE A 173 1.33 14.70 3.75
N GLN A 174 0.44 14.04 4.48
CA GLN A 174 -0.99 14.39 4.55
C GLN A 174 -1.23 15.77 5.17
N GLN A 175 -0.38 16.19 6.10
CA GLN A 175 -0.43 17.53 6.71
C GLN A 175 0.32 18.61 5.93
N GLY A 176 0.91 18.27 4.77
CA GLY A 176 1.68 19.21 3.96
C GLY A 176 3.00 19.66 4.59
N GLN A 177 3.47 18.97 5.64
CA GLN A 177 4.74 19.26 6.32
C GLN A 177 5.95 18.80 5.50
N THR A 178 5.78 17.77 4.68
CA THR A 178 6.83 17.21 3.81
C THR A 178 6.25 16.98 2.42
N ALA A 179 6.94 17.48 1.39
CA ALA A 179 6.56 17.20 0.01
C ALA A 179 6.85 15.72 -0.33
N LEU A 180 6.00 15.11 -1.18
CA LEU A 180 6.15 13.72 -1.59
C LEU A 180 7.54 13.43 -2.18
N ASP A 181 8.06 14.32 -3.02
CA ASP A 181 9.40 14.18 -3.61
C ASP A 181 10.52 14.25 -2.57
N GLU A 182 10.35 15.02 -1.51
CA GLU A 182 11.29 15.12 -0.40
C GLU A 182 11.28 13.83 0.41
N ALA A 183 10.11 13.33 0.79
CA ALA A 183 9.96 12.05 1.48
C ALA A 183 10.55 10.89 0.65
N HIS A 184 10.30 10.88 -0.66
CA HIS A 184 10.85 9.89 -1.58
C HIS A 184 12.39 9.92 -1.59
N ARG A 185 13.00 11.10 -1.77
CA ARG A 185 14.46 11.24 -1.74
C ARG A 185 15.05 10.80 -0.41
N LEU A 186 14.43 11.20 0.70
CA LEU A 186 14.89 10.88 2.05
C LEU A 186 14.88 9.36 2.28
N VAL A 187 13.74 8.71 2.10
CA VAL A 187 13.60 7.26 2.34
C VAL A 187 14.49 6.47 1.40
N THR A 188 14.50 6.80 0.10
CA THR A 188 15.32 6.10 -0.90
C THR A 188 16.81 6.23 -0.59
N SER A 189 17.30 7.44 -0.36
CA SER A 189 18.73 7.65 -0.10
C SER A 189 19.20 7.01 1.21
N PHE A 190 18.35 7.03 2.26
CA PHE A 190 18.65 6.35 3.51
C PHE A 190 18.72 4.83 3.32
N THR A 191 17.72 4.26 2.63
CA THR A 191 17.65 2.82 2.39
C THR A 191 18.81 2.35 1.53
N LEU A 192 19.15 3.04 0.43
CA LEU A 192 20.26 2.67 -0.44
C LEU A 192 21.62 2.70 0.31
N ARG A 193 21.85 3.72 1.15
CA ARG A 193 23.06 3.77 1.99
C ARG A 193 23.10 2.62 3.00
N ALA A 194 21.97 2.30 3.63
CA ALA A 194 21.89 1.18 4.57
C ALA A 194 22.11 -0.20 3.90
N LEU A 195 21.85 -0.30 2.60
CA LEU A 195 22.09 -1.48 1.78
C LEU A 195 23.48 -1.49 1.12
N GLY A 196 24.36 -0.53 1.42
CA GLY A 196 25.68 -0.44 0.80
C GLY A 196 25.67 -0.05 -0.68
N ALA A 197 24.53 0.34 -1.22
CA ALA A 197 24.41 0.73 -2.62
C ALA A 197 25.24 2.01 -2.88
N GLY A 198 26.26 1.91 -3.74
CA GLY A 198 27.18 3.02 -4.05
C GLY A 198 28.53 2.95 -3.33
N ALA A 199 28.77 1.98 -2.45
CA ALA A 199 30.08 1.81 -1.79
C ALA A 199 31.18 1.22 -2.70
N GLU A 200 30.85 0.81 -3.92
CA GLU A 200 31.83 0.29 -4.87
C GLU A 200 32.83 1.33 -5.41
N ALA A 201 32.52 2.62 -5.28
CA ALA A 201 33.45 3.68 -5.72
C ALA A 201 34.64 3.90 -4.78
N GLU A 202 34.67 3.29 -3.59
CA GLU A 202 35.74 3.46 -2.58
C GLU A 202 36.40 2.15 -2.12
N ARG A 203 36.13 1.00 -2.75
CA ARG A 203 36.92 -0.20 -2.43
C ARG A 203 38.32 -0.02 -3.02
N PRO A 204 39.40 0.07 -2.18
CA PRO A 204 40.73 0.06 -2.69
C PRO A 204 40.97 -1.27 -3.40
N GLU A 205 41.57 -1.23 -4.60
CA GLU A 205 41.95 -2.45 -5.32
C GLU A 205 42.79 -3.34 -4.37
N PRO A 206 42.51 -4.67 -4.32
CA PRO A 206 43.34 -5.57 -3.55
C PRO A 206 44.77 -5.47 -4.12
N GLY A 207 45.67 -4.93 -3.31
CA GLY A 207 47.07 -4.69 -3.69
C GLY A 207 47.67 -5.93 -4.35
N ARG A 208 48.11 -5.76 -5.58
CA ARG A 208 49.04 -6.72 -6.24
C ARG A 208 50.30 -6.70 -5.44
N GLY A 209 50.49 -7.68 -4.54
CA GLY A 209 51.75 -8.07 -3.93
C GLY A 209 52.36 -9.21 -4.70
#